data_f1f4d97053ae9e454bbe031b425cb4a2
#
_entry.id   f1f4d97053ae9e454bbe031b425cb4a2
#
_cell.length_a   1.000
_cell.length_b   1.000
_cell.length_c   1.000
_cell.angle_alpha   90.00
_cell.angle_beta   90.00
_cell.angle_gamma   90.00
#
_symmetry.space_group_name_H-M   'P 1'
#
loop_
_entity.id
_entity.type
_entity.pdbx_description
1 polymer ?
#
loop_
_entity_poly.entity_id
_entity_poly.type
_entity_poly.pdbx_seq_one_letter_code
_entity_poly.pdbx_strand_id
1 'polypeptide(L)'
;MLVLWLLLGCRHTVGPDVPAPPGDAAIAAWAALLPTLVTPAGDVDYDRLEAERATLDGYVAFLATVKPSTDRDNPQHAFWLNAYNALALWHVLELGRPPSVYGVSGRFPFEGSGYFFERAVPVQGLPTSLWEVAHERLRGRQMDIRDHAAMYGATRGGAPLPPVFFRPANLEGQLDDVMGAWLAHPTRGVLLDPDGVALPPAFGLFPGDFDRWTGGVDGCTTALRALRSSGHRDDGTDPRLHALAEAARGGCDVRVVTEDRRLDDAGVDGDGAE
;
A
#
# COMPACT_ATOMS: atom_id res chain seq x y z
N MET A 1 3.88 15.80 24.14
CA MET A 1 2.97 14.69 24.47
C MET A 1 1.51 15.09 24.71
N LEU A 2 1.20 16.26 25.25
CA LEU A 2 -0.20 16.68 25.55
C LEU A 2 -1.05 16.97 24.28
N VAL A 3 -0.43 17.47 23.22
CA VAL A 3 -1.14 17.83 21.96
C VAL A 3 -1.66 16.60 21.21
N LEU A 4 -0.96 15.47 21.29
CA LEU A 4 -1.36 14.23 20.61
C LEU A 4 -2.64 13.61 21.19
N TRP A 5 -2.89 13.77 22.51
CA TRP A 5 -4.09 13.26 23.19
C TRP A 5 -5.35 14.09 22.87
N LEU A 6 -5.22 15.38 22.59
CA LEU A 6 -6.34 16.23 22.18
C LEU A 6 -6.82 15.92 20.76
N LEU A 7 -5.98 15.36 19.91
CA LEU A 7 -6.31 14.99 18.53
C LEU A 7 -7.09 13.66 18.44
N LEU A 8 -6.95 12.77 19.42
CA LEU A 8 -7.65 11.47 19.46
C LEU A 8 -9.18 11.62 19.69
N GLY A 9 -9.63 12.72 20.30
CA GLY A 9 -11.05 12.98 20.58
C GLY A 9 -11.90 13.40 19.38
N CYS A 10 -11.30 13.62 18.20
CA CYS A 10 -11.97 14.16 17.01
C CYS A 10 -12.14 13.18 15.86
N ARG A 11 -11.83 11.89 16.06
CA ARG A 11 -11.96 10.86 15.00
C ARG A 11 -13.39 10.36 14.91
N HIS A 12 -13.87 10.23 13.70
CA HIS A 12 -15.17 9.62 13.43
C HIS A 12 -14.98 8.11 13.29
N THR A 13 -15.45 7.35 14.27
CA THR A 13 -15.46 5.89 14.20
C THR A 13 -16.54 5.46 13.24
N VAL A 14 -16.17 4.74 12.20
CA VAL A 14 -17.03 4.18 11.16
C VAL A 14 -16.76 2.69 11.05
N GLY A 15 -17.68 1.96 10.45
CA GLY A 15 -17.49 0.53 10.19
C GLY A 15 -18.71 -0.05 9.49
N PRO A 16 -18.60 -1.24 8.90
CA PRO A 16 -19.74 -1.87 8.26
C PRO A 16 -20.77 -2.29 9.32
N ASP A 17 -22.05 -2.07 9.00
CA ASP A 17 -23.18 -2.50 9.83
C ASP A 17 -23.60 -3.95 9.50
N VAL A 18 -22.64 -4.85 9.67
CA VAL A 18 -22.86 -6.29 9.46
C VAL A 18 -22.18 -7.09 10.60
N PRO A 19 -22.74 -8.23 10.99
CA PRO A 19 -22.09 -9.11 11.96
C PRO A 19 -20.79 -9.67 11.37
N ALA A 20 -19.75 -9.75 12.21
CA ALA A 20 -18.51 -10.39 11.82
C ALA A 20 -18.72 -11.90 11.55
N PRO A 21 -18.35 -12.41 10.37
CA PRO A 21 -18.40 -13.85 10.12
C PRO A 21 -17.30 -14.57 10.92
N PRO A 22 -17.33 -15.91 11.00
CA PRO A 22 -16.22 -16.70 11.57
C PRO A 22 -14.90 -16.34 10.87
N GLY A 23 -13.82 -16.18 11.66
CA GLY A 23 -12.55 -15.65 11.17
C GLY A 23 -11.98 -16.39 9.96
N ASP A 24 -11.98 -17.72 9.97
CA ASP A 24 -11.49 -18.53 8.85
C ASP A 24 -12.33 -18.30 7.58
N ALA A 25 -13.64 -18.12 7.71
CA ALA A 25 -14.53 -17.84 6.59
C ALA A 25 -14.29 -16.42 6.03
N ALA A 26 -14.15 -15.41 6.91
CA ALA A 26 -13.84 -14.05 6.52
C ALA A 26 -12.51 -13.96 5.74
N ILE A 27 -11.47 -14.60 6.27
CA ILE A 27 -10.15 -14.66 5.66
C ILE A 27 -10.19 -15.39 4.31
N ALA A 28 -10.87 -16.54 4.25
CA ALA A 28 -10.94 -17.34 3.03
C ALA A 28 -11.69 -16.59 1.91
N ALA A 29 -12.82 -15.97 2.23
CA ALA A 29 -13.61 -15.21 1.27
C ALA A 29 -12.84 -13.99 0.73
N TRP A 30 -12.23 -13.20 1.62
CA TRP A 30 -11.43 -12.04 1.23
C TRP A 30 -10.19 -12.42 0.42
N ALA A 31 -9.45 -13.44 0.87
CA ALA A 31 -8.27 -13.94 0.15
C ALA A 31 -8.58 -14.49 -1.26
N ALA A 32 -9.78 -15.03 -1.46
CA ALA A 32 -10.24 -15.49 -2.77
C ALA A 32 -10.65 -14.34 -3.69
N LEU A 33 -11.26 -13.29 -3.14
CA LEU A 33 -11.71 -12.13 -3.91
C LEU A 33 -10.54 -11.24 -4.35
N LEU A 34 -9.58 -10.98 -3.47
CA LEU A 34 -8.52 -10.00 -3.65
C LEU A 34 -7.77 -10.08 -5.00
N PRO A 35 -7.29 -11.25 -5.47
CA PRO A 35 -6.60 -11.36 -6.75
C PRO A 35 -7.51 -11.08 -7.97
N THR A 36 -8.82 -11.09 -7.80
CA THR A 36 -9.78 -10.84 -8.88
C THR A 36 -10.12 -9.36 -9.05
N LEU A 37 -9.65 -8.52 -8.13
CA LEU A 37 -9.88 -7.07 -8.13
C LEU A 37 -8.83 -6.29 -8.91
N VAL A 38 -7.69 -6.92 -9.24
CA VAL A 38 -6.58 -6.22 -9.90
C VAL A 38 -6.56 -6.57 -11.37
N THR A 39 -6.60 -5.56 -12.22
CA THR A 39 -6.51 -5.71 -13.67
C THR A 39 -5.08 -6.05 -14.10
N PRO A 40 -4.85 -6.52 -15.34
CA PRO A 40 -3.50 -6.69 -15.87
C PRO A 40 -2.65 -5.41 -15.90
N ALA A 41 -3.29 -4.23 -15.94
CA ALA A 41 -2.63 -2.93 -15.86
C ALA A 41 -2.28 -2.52 -14.42
N GLY A 42 -2.69 -3.28 -13.42
CA GLY A 42 -2.47 -2.99 -12.00
C GLY A 42 -3.51 -2.08 -11.36
N ASP A 43 -4.55 -1.67 -12.10
CA ASP A 43 -5.64 -0.85 -11.58
C ASP A 43 -6.67 -1.71 -10.83
N VAL A 44 -7.44 -1.09 -9.94
CA VAL A 44 -8.46 -1.76 -9.16
C VAL A 44 -9.82 -1.71 -9.85
N ASP A 45 -10.46 -2.86 -10.00
CA ASP A 45 -11.85 -3.00 -10.45
C ASP A 45 -12.80 -2.70 -9.29
N TYR A 46 -13.12 -1.42 -9.10
CA TYR A 46 -14.06 -0.99 -8.05
C TYR A 46 -15.51 -1.36 -8.35
N ASP A 47 -15.91 -1.57 -9.60
CA ASP A 47 -17.26 -2.05 -9.92
C ASP A 47 -17.44 -3.47 -9.43
N ARG A 48 -16.44 -4.31 -9.66
CA ARG A 48 -16.43 -5.67 -9.10
C ARG A 48 -16.38 -5.64 -7.57
N LEU A 49 -15.56 -4.78 -6.97
CA LEU A 49 -15.48 -4.67 -5.51
C LEU A 49 -16.83 -4.23 -4.91
N GLU A 50 -17.54 -3.31 -5.55
CA GLU A 50 -18.89 -2.89 -5.12
C GLU A 50 -19.91 -4.03 -5.24
N ALA A 51 -19.84 -4.83 -6.31
CA ALA A 51 -20.69 -6.02 -6.46
C ALA A 51 -20.42 -7.08 -5.38
N GLU A 52 -19.18 -7.17 -4.89
CA GLU A 52 -18.73 -8.09 -3.84
C GLU A 52 -18.61 -7.41 -2.46
N ARG A 53 -19.29 -6.27 -2.29
CA ARG A 53 -19.21 -5.42 -1.09
C ARG A 53 -19.39 -6.19 0.21
N ALA A 54 -20.33 -7.15 0.23
CA ALA A 54 -20.59 -7.95 1.42
C ALA A 54 -19.39 -8.76 1.90
N THR A 55 -18.53 -9.21 0.97
CA THR A 55 -17.28 -9.91 1.32
C THR A 55 -16.28 -8.98 2.00
N LEU A 56 -16.10 -7.77 1.48
CA LEU A 56 -15.24 -6.76 2.08
C LEU A 56 -15.77 -6.31 3.46
N ASP A 57 -17.07 -5.99 3.56
CA ASP A 57 -17.71 -5.59 4.81
C ASP A 57 -17.57 -6.68 5.88
N GLY A 58 -17.77 -7.94 5.51
CA GLY A 58 -17.57 -9.07 6.42
C GLY A 58 -16.13 -9.18 6.92
N TYR A 59 -15.14 -8.98 6.03
CA TYR A 59 -13.73 -9.00 6.43
C TYR A 59 -13.39 -7.81 7.34
N VAL A 60 -13.85 -6.60 7.02
CA VAL A 60 -13.64 -5.41 7.85
C VAL A 60 -14.30 -5.58 9.23
N ALA A 61 -15.54 -6.12 9.30
CA ALA A 61 -16.18 -6.44 10.57
C ALA A 61 -15.38 -7.47 11.40
N PHE A 62 -14.81 -8.47 10.74
CA PHE A 62 -13.94 -9.47 11.40
C PHE A 62 -12.70 -8.83 12.05
N LEU A 63 -12.07 -7.80 11.43
CA LEU A 63 -10.88 -7.15 11.99
C LEU A 63 -11.09 -6.63 13.42
N ALA A 64 -12.34 -6.20 13.74
CA ALA A 64 -12.69 -5.74 15.09
C ALA A 64 -12.62 -6.86 16.15
N THR A 65 -12.83 -8.10 15.76
CA THR A 65 -12.93 -9.26 16.65
C THR A 65 -11.57 -9.92 16.98
N VAL A 66 -10.52 -9.58 16.23
CA VAL A 66 -9.19 -10.12 16.41
C VAL A 66 -8.61 -9.65 17.75
N LYS A 67 -8.01 -10.56 18.51
CA LYS A 67 -7.40 -10.20 19.79
C LYS A 67 -6.19 -9.30 19.59
N PRO A 68 -6.04 -8.22 20.41
CA PRO A 68 -4.87 -7.38 20.36
C PRO A 68 -3.58 -8.17 20.62
N SER A 69 -2.52 -7.86 19.87
CA SER A 69 -1.17 -8.33 20.14
C SER A 69 -0.16 -7.18 20.02
N THR A 70 0.90 -7.25 20.80
CA THR A 70 2.04 -6.34 20.75
C THR A 70 3.26 -6.97 20.07
N ASP A 71 3.14 -8.21 19.62
CA ASP A 71 4.22 -8.93 18.97
C ASP A 71 4.66 -8.23 17.67
N ARG A 72 5.89 -8.51 17.25
CA ARG A 72 6.49 -7.97 16.02
C ARG A 72 6.87 -9.10 15.08
N ASP A 73 6.09 -10.16 15.12
CA ASP A 73 6.28 -11.37 14.35
C ASP A 73 5.53 -11.34 13.01
N ASN A 74 5.82 -12.29 12.15
CA ASN A 74 5.17 -12.43 10.86
C ASN A 74 3.63 -12.51 10.94
N PRO A 75 2.98 -13.16 11.93
CA PRO A 75 1.55 -13.09 12.11
C PRO A 75 0.99 -11.68 12.25
N GLN A 76 1.62 -10.83 13.06
CA GLN A 76 1.19 -9.44 13.23
C GLN A 76 1.52 -8.58 12.02
N HIS A 77 2.67 -8.78 11.40
CA HIS A 77 3.03 -8.08 10.18
C HIS A 77 2.03 -8.36 9.05
N ALA A 78 1.79 -9.64 8.73
CA ALA A 78 0.81 -10.05 7.73
C ALA A 78 -0.61 -9.55 8.05
N PHE A 79 -1.02 -9.60 9.34
CA PHE A 79 -2.32 -9.08 9.77
C PHE A 79 -2.48 -7.59 9.43
N TRP A 80 -1.49 -6.75 9.78
CA TRP A 80 -1.60 -5.32 9.57
C TRP A 80 -1.52 -4.92 8.10
N LEU A 81 -0.75 -5.63 7.26
CA LEU A 81 -0.76 -5.42 5.81
C LEU A 81 -2.13 -5.73 5.19
N ASN A 82 -2.72 -6.88 5.54
CA ASN A 82 -4.05 -7.24 5.07
C ASN A 82 -5.14 -6.30 5.58
N ALA A 83 -5.05 -5.86 6.84
CA ALA A 83 -5.97 -4.88 7.41
C ALA A 83 -5.86 -3.54 6.68
N TYR A 84 -4.64 -3.04 6.45
CA TYR A 84 -4.43 -1.78 5.73
C TYR A 84 -5.09 -1.81 4.34
N ASN A 85 -4.82 -2.84 3.54
CA ASN A 85 -5.33 -2.93 2.18
C ASN A 85 -6.86 -3.05 2.14
N ALA A 86 -7.46 -3.83 3.05
CA ALA A 86 -8.91 -3.92 3.13
C ALA A 86 -9.55 -2.58 3.56
N LEU A 87 -8.97 -1.90 4.55
CA LEU A 87 -9.46 -0.60 5.01
C LEU A 87 -9.30 0.49 3.93
N ALA A 88 -8.20 0.47 3.17
CA ALA A 88 -7.98 1.41 2.08
C ALA A 88 -9.08 1.28 1.02
N LEU A 89 -9.37 0.07 0.58
CA LEU A 89 -10.45 -0.21 -0.37
C LEU A 89 -11.83 0.13 0.20
N TRP A 90 -12.08 -0.24 1.44
CA TRP A 90 -13.34 0.04 2.13
C TRP A 90 -13.61 1.54 2.24
N HIS A 91 -12.60 2.34 2.62
CA HIS A 91 -12.72 3.80 2.68
C HIS A 91 -13.01 4.44 1.32
N VAL A 92 -12.42 3.93 0.22
CA VAL A 92 -12.71 4.41 -1.13
C VAL A 92 -14.18 4.23 -1.45
N LEU A 93 -14.76 3.05 -1.19
CA LEU A 93 -16.19 2.79 -1.41
C LEU A 93 -17.08 3.66 -0.51
N GLU A 94 -16.76 3.78 0.79
CA GLU A 94 -17.51 4.62 1.73
C GLU A 94 -17.51 6.12 1.37
N LEU A 95 -16.51 6.56 0.65
CA LEU A 95 -16.36 7.94 0.18
C LEU A 95 -16.94 8.15 -1.23
N GLY A 96 -17.57 7.13 -1.80
CA GLY A 96 -18.19 7.21 -3.12
C GLY A 96 -17.18 7.31 -4.26
N ARG A 97 -16.03 6.65 -4.12
CA ARG A 97 -14.95 6.58 -5.14
C ARG A 97 -14.47 7.99 -5.55
N PRO A 98 -13.85 8.75 -4.63
CA PRO A 98 -13.42 10.11 -4.92
C PRO A 98 -12.39 10.12 -6.05
N PRO A 99 -12.31 11.17 -6.89
CA PRO A 99 -11.31 11.28 -7.97
C PRO A 99 -9.88 11.19 -7.47
N SER A 100 -9.64 11.53 -6.20
CA SER A 100 -8.38 11.40 -5.50
C SER A 100 -8.62 11.28 -4.00
N VAL A 101 -7.97 10.34 -3.35
CA VAL A 101 -8.01 10.20 -1.88
C VAL A 101 -7.34 11.39 -1.17
N TYR A 102 -6.39 12.04 -1.82
CA TYR A 102 -5.76 13.26 -1.32
C TYR A 102 -6.69 14.49 -1.37
N GLY A 103 -7.72 14.47 -2.23
CA GLY A 103 -8.77 15.48 -2.29
C GLY A 103 -9.81 15.38 -1.17
N VAL A 104 -9.80 14.29 -0.39
CA VAL A 104 -10.75 14.09 0.71
C VAL A 104 -10.34 14.95 1.90
N SER A 105 -11.01 16.10 2.01
CA SER A 105 -10.75 17.04 3.10
C SER A 105 -11.26 16.51 4.43
N GLY A 106 -10.55 16.85 5.50
CA GLY A 106 -10.94 16.61 6.86
C GLY A 106 -10.76 17.88 7.69
N ARG A 107 -10.78 17.75 9.01
CA ARG A 107 -10.58 18.87 9.95
C ARG A 107 -9.14 19.37 10.00
N PHE A 108 -8.20 18.50 9.63
CA PHE A 108 -6.78 18.84 9.65
C PHE A 108 -6.37 19.47 8.32
N PRO A 109 -5.49 20.49 8.33
CA PRO A 109 -5.13 21.28 7.15
C PRO A 109 -4.05 20.60 6.30
N PHE A 110 -4.19 19.29 6.06
CA PHE A 110 -3.31 18.55 5.14
C PHE A 110 -4.12 17.67 4.21
N GLU A 111 -3.60 17.48 3.01
CA GLU A 111 -4.25 16.72 1.93
C GLU A 111 -4.55 15.28 2.36
N GLY A 112 -5.75 14.81 2.04
CA GLY A 112 -6.18 13.45 2.37
C GLY A 112 -6.46 13.20 3.85
N SER A 113 -6.51 14.25 4.71
CA SER A 113 -6.74 14.06 6.15
C SER A 113 -8.04 13.33 6.45
N GLY A 114 -9.09 13.55 5.65
CA GLY A 114 -10.37 12.87 5.78
C GLY A 114 -10.30 11.38 5.43
N TYR A 115 -9.40 10.99 4.53
CA TYR A 115 -9.22 9.59 4.13
C TYR A 115 -8.23 8.84 5.05
N PHE A 116 -7.05 9.39 5.25
CA PHE A 116 -5.97 8.68 5.94
C PHE A 116 -6.06 8.74 7.46
N PHE A 117 -6.56 9.85 8.02
CA PHE A 117 -6.39 10.14 9.44
C PHE A 117 -7.71 10.18 10.24
N GLU A 118 -8.76 10.83 9.74
CA GLU A 118 -9.97 11.09 10.55
C GLU A 118 -10.92 9.91 10.62
N ARG A 119 -11.00 9.11 9.57
CA ARG A 119 -11.83 7.91 9.55
C ARG A 119 -11.11 6.79 10.29
N ALA A 120 -11.72 6.29 11.33
CA ALA A 120 -11.20 5.18 12.11
C ALA A 120 -12.19 4.02 12.09
N VAL A 121 -11.71 2.83 11.82
CA VAL A 121 -12.47 1.58 11.84
C VAL A 121 -12.02 0.75 13.04
N PRO A 122 -12.91 0.03 13.75
CA PRO A 122 -12.49 -0.86 14.82
C PRO A 122 -11.60 -1.97 14.27
N VAL A 123 -10.34 -2.02 14.72
CA VAL A 123 -9.39 -3.11 14.47
C VAL A 123 -8.86 -3.58 15.81
N GLN A 124 -8.94 -4.87 16.08
CA GLN A 124 -8.60 -5.41 17.40
C GLN A 124 -9.34 -4.70 18.55
N GLY A 125 -10.60 -4.30 18.31
CA GLY A 125 -11.44 -3.59 19.27
C GLY A 125 -11.11 -2.12 19.50
N LEU A 126 -10.14 -1.54 18.77
CA LEU A 126 -9.72 -0.14 18.89
C LEU A 126 -9.99 0.64 17.62
N PRO A 127 -10.52 1.88 17.70
CA PRO A 127 -10.63 2.76 16.55
C PRO A 127 -9.26 3.01 15.94
N THR A 128 -9.06 2.60 14.69
CA THR A 128 -7.77 2.60 14.00
C THR A 128 -7.92 3.23 12.60
N SER A 129 -7.12 4.25 12.30
CA SER A 129 -7.08 4.89 11.00
C SER A 129 -6.01 4.27 10.09
N LEU A 130 -6.10 4.50 8.79
CA LEU A 130 -5.06 4.10 7.84
C LEU A 130 -3.69 4.66 8.21
N TRP A 131 -3.66 5.92 8.69
CA TRP A 131 -2.43 6.56 9.12
C TRP A 131 -1.77 5.80 10.29
N GLU A 132 -2.55 5.37 11.29
CA GLU A 132 -2.02 4.58 12.42
C GLU A 132 -1.51 3.23 11.98
N VAL A 133 -2.22 2.54 11.07
CA VAL A 133 -1.72 1.27 10.54
C VAL A 133 -0.38 1.47 9.84
N ALA A 134 -0.31 2.42 8.91
CA ALA A 134 0.90 2.68 8.14
C ALA A 134 2.08 3.13 9.01
N HIS A 135 1.85 4.12 9.90
CA HIS A 135 2.94 4.79 10.61
C HIS A 135 3.29 4.16 11.96
N GLU A 136 2.31 3.59 12.67
CA GLU A 136 2.56 3.04 14.01
C GLU A 136 2.71 1.53 14.02
N ARG A 137 1.92 0.80 13.17
CA ARG A 137 1.93 -0.65 13.17
C ARG A 137 2.94 -1.24 12.19
N LEU A 138 3.06 -0.67 11.00
CA LEU A 138 3.98 -1.13 9.96
C LEU A 138 5.31 -0.37 10.04
N ARG A 139 5.41 0.82 9.51
CA ARG A 139 6.66 1.59 9.47
C ARG A 139 7.32 1.82 10.85
N GLY A 140 6.52 2.03 11.89
CA GLY A 140 7.02 2.24 13.25
C GLY A 140 7.46 0.98 13.97
N ARG A 141 6.89 -0.17 13.65
CA ARG A 141 7.13 -1.44 14.36
C ARG A 141 7.91 -2.46 13.54
N GLN A 142 7.46 -2.75 12.32
CA GLN A 142 8.08 -3.76 11.46
C GLN A 142 9.34 -3.19 10.81
N MET A 143 9.28 -1.92 10.39
CA MET A 143 10.40 -1.20 9.76
C MET A 143 10.92 -1.91 8.50
N ASP A 144 10.03 -2.59 7.77
CA ASP A 144 10.34 -3.24 6.52
C ASP A 144 10.02 -2.30 5.35
N ILE A 145 11.00 -2.05 4.51
CA ILE A 145 10.82 -1.15 3.37
C ILE A 145 9.86 -1.72 2.33
N ARG A 146 9.74 -3.06 2.26
CA ARG A 146 8.82 -3.73 1.33
C ARG A 146 7.36 -3.44 1.65
N ASP A 147 7.07 -2.92 2.86
CA ASP A 147 5.74 -2.43 3.23
C ASP A 147 5.25 -1.32 2.28
N HIS A 148 6.16 -0.50 1.70
CA HIS A 148 5.79 0.51 0.71
C HIS A 148 5.20 -0.09 -0.58
N ALA A 149 5.59 -1.31 -0.95
CA ALA A 149 5.00 -2.05 -2.06
C ALA A 149 3.78 -2.87 -1.64
N ALA A 150 3.69 -3.25 -0.36
CA ALA A 150 2.63 -4.09 0.18
C ALA A 150 1.40 -3.29 0.64
N MET A 151 1.54 -1.98 0.86
CA MET A 151 0.45 -1.07 1.24
C MET A 151 -0.14 -0.36 0.02
N TYR A 152 -1.42 -0.58 -0.24
CA TYR A 152 -2.15 0.08 -1.32
C TYR A 152 -2.54 1.51 -0.96
N GLY A 153 -2.00 2.49 -1.68
CA GLY A 153 -2.26 3.91 -1.44
C GLY A 153 -3.51 4.48 -2.12
N ALA A 154 -4.24 3.68 -2.88
CA ALA A 154 -5.39 4.08 -3.70
C ALA A 154 -5.09 5.20 -4.72
N THR A 155 -3.87 5.21 -5.27
CA THR A 155 -3.42 6.17 -6.28
C THR A 155 -2.75 5.49 -7.46
N ARG A 156 -2.89 6.07 -8.66
CA ARG A 156 -2.25 5.56 -9.88
C ARG A 156 -0.73 5.66 -9.85
N GLY A 157 -0.18 6.63 -9.14
CA GLY A 157 1.27 6.81 -8.99
C GLY A 157 1.90 5.98 -7.88
N GLY A 158 1.07 5.38 -7.02
CA GLY A 158 1.52 4.52 -5.92
C GLY A 158 1.81 3.08 -6.34
N ALA A 159 2.22 2.26 -5.38
CA ALA A 159 2.31 0.81 -5.57
C ALA A 159 0.93 0.23 -5.91
N PRO A 160 0.82 -0.67 -6.91
CA PRO A 160 -0.43 -1.36 -7.20
C PRO A 160 -0.97 -2.13 -5.99
N LEU A 161 -2.28 -2.35 -5.94
CA LEU A 161 -2.85 -3.26 -4.95
C LEU A 161 -2.22 -4.65 -5.08
N PRO A 162 -1.57 -5.20 -4.03
CA PRO A 162 -1.06 -6.56 -4.09
C PRO A 162 -2.21 -7.56 -4.29
N PRO A 163 -2.19 -8.38 -5.36
CA PRO A 163 -3.26 -9.35 -5.62
C PRO A 163 -3.14 -10.61 -4.75
N VAL A 164 -2.61 -10.46 -3.55
CA VAL A 164 -2.32 -11.57 -2.63
C VAL A 164 -2.77 -11.24 -1.20
N PHE A 165 -3.27 -12.24 -0.52
CA PHE A 165 -3.47 -12.18 0.93
C PHE A 165 -2.17 -12.61 1.62
N PHE A 166 -1.57 -11.70 2.40
CA PHE A 166 -0.33 -11.98 3.12
C PHE A 166 -0.52 -13.04 4.18
N ARG A 167 0.35 -14.06 4.18
CA ARG A 167 0.30 -15.19 5.12
C ARG A 167 1.59 -15.30 5.91
N PRO A 168 1.52 -15.47 7.25
CA PRO A 168 2.71 -15.52 8.09
C PRO A 168 3.76 -16.53 7.64
N ALA A 169 3.33 -17.69 7.15
CA ALA A 169 4.22 -18.79 6.78
C ALA A 169 5.13 -18.50 5.59
N ASN A 170 4.74 -17.60 4.69
CA ASN A 170 5.49 -17.25 3.49
C ASN A 170 5.59 -15.73 3.25
N LEU A 171 5.46 -14.95 4.34
CA LEU A 171 5.41 -13.49 4.28
C LEU A 171 6.66 -12.89 3.60
N GLU A 172 7.85 -13.38 3.94
CA GLU A 172 9.11 -12.88 3.38
C GLU A 172 9.13 -13.00 1.85
N GLY A 173 8.77 -14.18 1.32
CA GLY A 173 8.68 -14.38 -0.12
C GLY A 173 7.60 -13.51 -0.77
N GLN A 174 6.43 -13.37 -0.14
CA GLN A 174 5.36 -12.51 -0.65
C GLN A 174 5.78 -11.02 -0.67
N LEU A 175 6.51 -10.55 0.33
CA LEU A 175 7.04 -9.18 0.37
C LEU A 175 8.09 -8.94 -0.73
N ASP A 176 8.99 -9.90 -0.96
CA ASP A 176 9.96 -9.82 -2.05
C ASP A 176 9.26 -9.80 -3.42
N ASP A 177 8.25 -10.65 -3.60
CA ASP A 177 7.49 -10.73 -4.85
C ASP A 177 6.74 -9.43 -5.15
N VAL A 178 6.02 -8.85 -4.17
CA VAL A 178 5.27 -7.60 -4.39
C VAL A 178 6.19 -6.40 -4.59
N MET A 179 7.33 -6.35 -3.88
CA MET A 179 8.32 -5.30 -4.07
C MET A 179 8.93 -5.36 -5.46
N GLY A 180 9.31 -6.55 -5.91
CA GLY A 180 9.83 -6.76 -7.26
C GLY A 180 8.81 -6.46 -8.34
N ALA A 181 7.57 -6.93 -8.19
CA ALA A 181 6.48 -6.67 -9.13
C ALA A 181 6.18 -5.17 -9.26
N TRP A 182 6.14 -4.43 -8.13
CA TRP A 182 5.98 -2.98 -8.15
C TRP A 182 7.13 -2.29 -8.88
N LEU A 183 8.38 -2.56 -8.51
CA LEU A 183 9.54 -1.91 -9.12
C LEU A 183 9.70 -2.27 -10.60
N ALA A 184 9.24 -3.45 -11.02
CA ALA A 184 9.20 -3.87 -12.40
C ALA A 184 8.00 -3.31 -13.19
N HIS A 185 7.01 -2.72 -12.51
CA HIS A 185 5.80 -2.23 -13.17
C HIS A 185 6.12 -1.16 -14.23
N PRO A 186 5.54 -1.26 -15.45
CA PRO A 186 5.96 -0.41 -16.58
C PRO A 186 5.69 1.09 -16.41
N THR A 187 4.70 1.47 -15.59
CA THR A 187 4.30 2.87 -15.42
C THR A 187 4.40 3.37 -13.97
N ARG A 188 4.51 2.47 -12.98
CA ARG A 188 4.52 2.80 -11.54
C ARG A 188 5.81 2.41 -10.83
N GLY A 189 6.66 1.65 -11.51
CA GLY A 189 7.91 1.14 -10.98
C GLY A 189 9.12 2.01 -11.32
N VAL A 190 10.26 1.37 -11.47
CA VAL A 190 11.47 2.02 -11.98
C VAL A 190 11.27 2.30 -13.47
N LEU A 191 11.30 3.56 -13.85
CA LEU A 191 11.17 3.97 -15.24
C LEU A 191 12.55 4.19 -15.85
N LEU A 192 12.66 3.91 -17.14
CA LEU A 192 13.83 4.22 -17.95
C LEU A 192 13.37 5.03 -19.16
N ASP A 193 13.83 6.25 -19.27
CA ASP A 193 13.53 7.17 -20.35
C ASP A 193 14.83 7.78 -20.90
N PRO A 194 14.79 8.66 -21.94
CA PRO A 194 15.99 9.27 -22.50
C PRO A 194 16.84 10.07 -21.50
N ASP A 195 16.24 10.55 -20.42
CA ASP A 195 16.93 11.31 -19.36
C ASP A 195 17.57 10.40 -18.30
N GLY A 196 17.40 9.09 -18.43
CA GLY A 196 17.96 8.09 -17.54
C GLY A 196 16.94 7.32 -16.70
N VAL A 197 17.37 6.77 -15.56
CA VAL A 197 16.50 6.03 -14.66
C VAL A 197 15.77 6.98 -13.70
N ALA A 198 14.51 6.66 -13.42
CA ALA A 198 13.72 7.36 -12.43
C ALA A 198 13.12 6.37 -11.41
N LEU A 199 13.14 6.76 -10.13
CA LEU A 199 12.58 5.97 -9.03
C LEU A 199 11.12 6.34 -8.75
N PRO A 200 10.31 5.39 -8.22
CA PRO A 200 8.94 5.65 -7.79
C PRO A 200 8.83 6.75 -6.72
N PRO A 201 7.67 7.41 -6.59
CA PRO A 201 7.47 8.54 -5.68
C PRO A 201 7.82 8.24 -4.22
N ALA A 202 7.59 7.02 -3.74
CA ALA A 202 7.88 6.65 -2.35
C ALA A 202 9.34 6.84 -1.97
N PHE A 203 10.29 6.67 -2.90
CA PHE A 203 11.71 6.88 -2.64
C PHE A 203 12.04 8.35 -2.29
N GLY A 204 11.31 9.29 -2.85
CA GLY A 204 11.44 10.71 -2.53
C GLY A 204 10.59 11.15 -1.32
N LEU A 205 9.44 10.52 -1.11
CA LEU A 205 8.56 10.85 0.01
C LEU A 205 9.05 10.30 1.35
N PHE A 206 9.72 9.15 1.33
CA PHE A 206 10.18 8.43 2.52
C PHE A 206 11.66 8.03 2.47
N PRO A 207 12.59 8.93 2.10
CA PRO A 207 13.99 8.57 1.91
C PRO A 207 14.61 7.93 3.16
N GLY A 208 14.26 8.40 4.36
CA GLY A 208 14.78 7.87 5.60
C GLY A 208 14.33 6.42 5.93
N ASP A 209 13.29 5.89 5.31
CA ASP A 209 12.91 4.49 5.47
C ASP A 209 13.83 3.61 4.61
N PHE A 210 14.10 4.07 3.39
CA PHE A 210 15.01 3.38 2.46
C PHE A 210 16.43 3.35 2.99
N ASP A 211 16.95 4.46 3.52
CA ASP A 211 18.28 4.54 4.11
C ASP A 211 18.46 3.62 5.31
N ARG A 212 17.47 3.54 6.19
CA ARG A 212 17.51 2.69 7.40
C ARG A 212 17.54 1.21 7.08
N TRP A 213 16.70 0.75 6.17
CA TRP A 213 16.60 -0.67 5.82
C TRP A 213 17.85 -1.20 5.13
N THR A 214 18.48 -0.36 4.33
CA THR A 214 19.64 -0.76 3.53
C THR A 214 20.97 -0.56 4.25
N GLY A 215 20.95 -0.03 5.47
CA GLY A 215 22.17 0.29 6.21
C GLY A 215 22.92 1.49 5.62
N GLY A 216 22.19 2.45 5.05
CA GLY A 216 22.72 3.69 4.48
C GLY A 216 23.18 3.58 3.02
N VAL A 217 22.64 2.60 2.27
CA VAL A 217 22.81 2.59 0.81
C VAL A 217 21.71 3.40 0.15
N ASP A 218 22.01 3.93 -1.03
CA ASP A 218 21.11 4.79 -1.81
C ASP A 218 19.91 4.04 -2.38
N GLY A 219 18.90 4.82 -2.86
CA GLY A 219 17.66 4.30 -3.43
C GLY A 219 17.88 3.43 -4.67
N CYS A 220 18.88 3.72 -5.52
CA CYS A 220 19.18 2.93 -6.71
C CYS A 220 19.69 1.54 -6.34
N THR A 221 20.60 1.46 -5.35
CA THR A 221 21.07 0.18 -4.81
C THR A 221 19.92 -0.62 -4.19
N THR A 222 19.01 0.05 -3.49
CA THR A 222 17.82 -0.58 -2.91
C THR A 222 16.91 -1.16 -3.98
N ALA A 223 16.55 -0.37 -5.01
CA ALA A 223 15.74 -0.83 -6.12
C ALA A 223 16.39 -1.97 -6.90
N LEU A 224 17.71 -1.86 -7.15
CA LEU A 224 18.48 -2.91 -7.81
C LEU A 224 18.47 -4.23 -7.04
N ARG A 225 18.68 -4.19 -5.73
CA ARG A 225 18.61 -5.37 -4.85
C ARG A 225 17.24 -6.01 -4.86
N ALA A 226 16.17 -5.21 -4.73
CA ALA A 226 14.82 -5.70 -4.71
C ALA A 226 14.42 -6.37 -6.03
N LEU A 227 14.76 -5.78 -7.18
CA LEU A 227 14.52 -6.41 -8.48
C LEU A 227 15.27 -7.74 -8.63
N ARG A 228 16.53 -7.82 -8.16
CA ARG A 228 17.30 -9.05 -8.19
C ARG A 228 16.71 -10.14 -7.27
N SER A 229 16.23 -9.76 -6.08
CA SER A 229 15.59 -10.69 -5.13
C SER A 229 14.33 -11.31 -5.71
N SER A 230 13.59 -10.57 -6.54
CA SER A 230 12.37 -11.03 -7.22
C SER A 230 12.63 -11.77 -8.53
N GLY A 231 13.90 -12.12 -8.83
CA GLY A 231 14.27 -12.97 -9.95
C GLY A 231 14.66 -12.24 -11.23
N HIS A 232 14.70 -10.92 -11.25
CA HIS A 232 15.26 -10.16 -12.39
C HIS A 232 16.77 -10.39 -12.48
N ARG A 233 17.29 -10.67 -13.69
CA ARG A 233 18.68 -11.06 -13.91
C ARG A 233 19.45 -10.00 -14.72
N ASP A 234 20.74 -9.84 -14.38
CA ASP A 234 21.69 -9.01 -15.14
C ASP A 234 22.20 -9.74 -16.42
N ASP A 235 21.29 -10.27 -17.19
CA ASP A 235 21.59 -10.97 -18.46
C ASP A 235 21.31 -10.09 -19.70
N GLY A 236 21.05 -8.80 -19.46
CA GLY A 236 20.73 -7.82 -20.50
C GLY A 236 19.27 -7.80 -20.93
N THR A 237 18.41 -8.63 -20.35
CA THR A 237 16.97 -8.67 -20.68
C THR A 237 16.20 -7.51 -20.04
N ASP A 238 16.67 -7.00 -18.89
CA ASP A 238 16.08 -5.81 -18.22
C ASP A 238 17.09 -4.66 -18.17
N PRO A 239 16.98 -3.66 -19.06
CA PRO A 239 17.91 -2.54 -19.11
C PRO A 239 17.89 -1.65 -17.86
N ARG A 240 16.81 -1.72 -17.04
CA ARG A 240 16.72 -0.97 -15.78
C ARG A 240 17.78 -1.42 -14.78
N LEU A 241 18.09 -2.71 -14.72
CA LEU A 241 19.13 -3.24 -13.82
C LEU A 241 20.50 -2.62 -14.11
N HIS A 242 20.85 -2.49 -15.39
CA HIS A 242 22.10 -1.85 -15.80
C HIS A 242 22.11 -0.36 -15.43
N ALA A 243 21.04 0.36 -15.77
CA ALA A 243 20.89 1.79 -15.48
C ALA A 243 20.95 2.07 -13.96
N LEU A 244 20.23 1.27 -13.15
CA LEU A 244 20.30 1.37 -11.68
C LEU A 244 21.70 1.10 -11.13
N ALA A 245 22.40 0.10 -11.68
CA ALA A 245 23.77 -0.21 -11.26
C ALA A 245 24.76 0.91 -11.62
N GLU A 246 24.57 1.58 -12.75
CA GLU A 246 25.37 2.76 -13.12
C GLU A 246 25.04 3.96 -12.24
N ALA A 247 23.76 4.25 -12.03
CA ALA A 247 23.30 5.33 -11.15
C ALA A 247 23.82 5.13 -9.71
N ALA A 248 23.74 3.93 -9.17
CA ALA A 248 24.28 3.60 -7.85
C ALA A 248 25.77 3.86 -7.73
N ARG A 249 26.57 3.55 -8.76
CA ARG A 249 28.01 3.87 -8.80
C ARG A 249 28.28 5.38 -8.84
N GLY A 250 27.36 6.15 -9.43
CA GLY A 250 27.42 7.63 -9.52
C GLY A 250 26.85 8.36 -8.30
N GLY A 251 26.42 7.65 -7.25
CA GLY A 251 25.83 8.25 -6.05
C GLY A 251 24.31 8.42 -6.11
N CYS A 252 23.64 7.77 -7.06
CA CYS A 252 22.18 7.75 -7.21
C CYS A 252 21.53 9.15 -7.33
N ASP A 253 22.14 10.05 -8.05
CA ASP A 253 21.51 11.33 -8.41
C ASP A 253 20.55 11.09 -9.59
N VAL A 254 19.35 10.61 -9.26
CA VAL A 254 18.32 10.25 -10.23
C VAL A 254 17.02 10.96 -9.92
N ARG A 255 16.19 11.12 -10.94
CA ARG A 255 14.87 11.69 -10.80
C ARG A 255 13.95 10.77 -10.00
N VAL A 256 13.10 11.36 -9.17
CA VAL A 256 11.94 10.69 -8.56
C VAL A 256 10.69 11.09 -9.34
N VAL A 257 9.88 10.11 -9.71
CA VAL A 257 8.63 10.36 -10.45
C VAL A 257 7.66 11.15 -9.56
N THR A 258 6.98 12.14 -10.14
CA THR A 258 5.87 12.82 -9.46
C THR A 258 4.69 11.86 -9.31
N GLU A 259 4.11 11.78 -8.12
CA GLU A 259 2.98 10.89 -7.86
C GLU A 259 1.73 11.34 -8.64
N ASP A 260 1.15 10.42 -9.42
CA ASP A 260 -0.20 10.58 -9.96
C ASP A 260 -1.21 10.24 -8.87
N ARG A 261 -1.84 11.27 -8.30
CA ARG A 261 -2.74 11.17 -7.15
C ARG A 261 -4.19 10.89 -7.52
N ARG A 262 -4.50 10.64 -8.80
CA ARG A 262 -5.83 10.19 -9.21
C ARG A 262 -6.12 8.82 -8.59
N LEU A 263 -7.41 8.56 -8.34
CA LEU A 263 -7.83 7.25 -7.85
C LEU A 263 -7.42 6.17 -8.87
N ASP A 264 -6.95 5.06 -8.35
CA ASP A 264 -6.56 3.88 -9.11
C ASP A 264 -7.79 3.03 -9.46
N ASP A 265 -8.65 3.54 -10.32
CA ASP A 265 -9.93 2.94 -10.71
C ASP A 265 -9.91 2.53 -12.17
N ALA A 266 -10.06 1.22 -12.43
CA ALA A 266 -10.10 0.65 -13.78
C ALA A 266 -11.30 1.14 -14.62
N GLY A 267 -12.41 1.56 -13.97
CA GLY A 267 -13.62 2.04 -14.65
C GLY A 267 -13.52 3.47 -15.20
N VAL A 268 -12.48 4.23 -14.81
CA VAL A 268 -12.37 5.68 -15.16
C VAL A 268 -11.53 5.94 -16.41
N ASP A 269 -10.86 4.92 -16.99
CA ASP A 269 -9.96 5.11 -18.14
C ASP A 269 -10.65 5.32 -19.50
N GLY A 270 -11.99 5.47 -19.53
CA GLY A 270 -12.77 5.61 -20.76
C GLY A 270 -12.81 7.01 -21.38
N ASP A 271 -12.65 8.10 -20.62
CA ASP A 271 -13.07 9.45 -21.09
C ASP A 271 -12.12 10.60 -20.71
N GLY A 272 -10.82 10.48 -20.95
CA GLY A 272 -9.89 11.55 -20.58
C GLY A 272 -8.70 11.81 -21.49
N ALA A 273 -8.79 11.44 -22.77
CA ALA A 273 -7.81 11.81 -23.78
C ALA A 273 -8.50 12.61 -24.91
N GLU A 274 -8.82 13.88 -24.64
CA GLU A 274 -9.00 14.93 -25.63
C GLU A 274 -8.12 16.14 -25.29
#